data_4e42434f824033e08c1bfa4f9a300928
#
_entry.id   4e42434f824033e08c1bfa4f9a300928
#
_cell.length_a   1.000
_cell.length_b   1.000
_cell.length_c   1.000
_cell.angle_alpha   90.00
_cell.angle_beta   90.00
_cell.angle_gamma   90.00
#
_symmetry.space_group_name_H-M   'P 1'
#
loop_
_entity.id
_entity.type
_entity.pdbx_description
1 polymer ?
#
loop_
_entity_poly.entity_id
_entity_poly.type
_entity_poly.pdbx_seq_one_letter_code
_entity_poly.pdbx_strand_id
1 'polypeptide(L)'
;MACITEQDYKIAKRIEQEGKSCVIVVNKWDTIPNKNQQTATYYEQDVREKLRILDWAPIVYSTAIAGHSVDKIIDAASEVEKERSRRLGTSILNQVVLEAVAFKPPPRTRAGKRGRVYYCTQGKGSSDKSGVSAIWQHQICTNRTNKYAQ
;
A
#
# COMPACT_ATOMS: atom_id res chain seq x y z
N MET A 1 15.28 -5.56 -19.70
CA MET A 1 14.91 -6.04 -18.36
C MET A 1 15.29 -4.98 -17.34
N ALA A 2 14.33 -4.52 -16.54
CA ALA A 2 14.64 -3.66 -15.40
C ALA A 2 15.51 -4.47 -14.42
N CYS A 3 16.70 -3.97 -14.11
CA CYS A 3 17.60 -4.67 -13.19
C CYS A 3 17.20 -4.37 -11.75
N ILE A 4 16.09 -5.00 -11.30
CA ILE A 4 15.66 -4.93 -9.91
C ILE A 4 16.48 -5.93 -9.12
N THR A 5 17.19 -5.43 -8.12
CA THR A 5 18.09 -6.20 -7.27
C THR A 5 17.39 -6.64 -5.97
N GLU A 6 18.01 -7.57 -5.25
CA GLU A 6 17.55 -7.95 -3.91
C GLU A 6 17.54 -6.75 -2.95
N GLN A 7 18.43 -5.79 -3.16
CA GLN A 7 18.49 -4.55 -2.39
C GLN A 7 17.22 -3.70 -2.58
N ASP A 8 16.77 -3.55 -3.84
CA ASP A 8 15.55 -2.81 -4.15
C ASP A 8 14.33 -3.47 -3.48
N TYR A 9 14.27 -4.79 -3.48
CA TYR A 9 13.22 -5.53 -2.76
C TYR A 9 13.26 -5.30 -1.25
N LYS A 10 14.44 -5.25 -0.63
CA LYS A 10 14.59 -4.94 0.81
C LYS A 10 14.11 -3.53 1.13
N ILE A 11 14.42 -2.56 0.25
CA ILE A 11 13.95 -1.18 0.38
C ILE A 11 12.42 -1.14 0.25
N ALA A 12 11.85 -1.79 -0.77
CA ALA A 12 10.41 -1.88 -0.98
C ALA A 12 9.68 -2.46 0.24
N LYS A 13 10.21 -3.55 0.80
CA LYS A 13 9.67 -4.16 2.03
C LYS A 13 9.72 -3.19 3.23
N ARG A 14 10.78 -2.41 3.34
CA ARG A 14 10.90 -1.41 4.40
C ARG A 14 9.88 -0.28 4.25
N ILE A 15 9.66 0.20 3.01
CA ILE A 15 8.65 1.21 2.69
C ILE A 15 7.26 0.72 3.12
N GLU A 16 6.91 -0.52 2.76
CA GLU A 16 5.64 -1.13 3.15
C GLU A 16 5.50 -1.23 4.68
N GLN A 17 6.52 -1.75 5.36
CA GLN A 17 6.51 -1.90 6.83
C GLN A 17 6.34 -0.57 7.56
N GLU A 18 6.95 0.49 7.05
CA GLU A 18 6.86 1.84 7.62
C GLU A 18 5.57 2.57 7.17
N GLY A 19 4.79 1.97 6.26
CA GLY A 19 3.56 2.57 5.71
C GLY A 19 3.82 3.92 5.02
N LYS A 20 4.95 4.05 4.34
CA LYS A 20 5.30 5.27 3.61
C LYS A 20 4.76 5.23 2.19
N SER A 21 4.38 6.39 1.68
CA SER A 21 4.10 6.57 0.27
C SER A 21 5.39 6.56 -0.55
N CYS A 22 5.34 6.08 -1.78
CA CYS A 22 6.49 6.06 -2.68
C CYS A 22 6.08 6.18 -4.14
N VAL A 23 7.05 6.57 -4.96
CA VAL A 23 6.98 6.57 -6.42
C VAL A 23 8.15 5.72 -6.92
N ILE A 24 7.89 4.80 -7.83
CA ILE A 24 8.92 3.99 -8.47
C ILE A 24 9.45 4.77 -9.68
N VAL A 25 10.73 5.10 -9.68
CA VAL A 25 11.37 5.81 -10.79
C VAL A 25 12.28 4.87 -11.56
N VAL A 26 11.94 4.63 -12.82
CA VAL A 26 12.78 3.88 -13.77
C VAL A 26 13.65 4.89 -14.51
N ASN A 27 14.88 5.06 -14.03
CA ASN A 27 15.83 6.01 -14.59
C ASN A 27 16.63 5.41 -15.75
N LYS A 28 17.40 6.24 -16.46
CA LYS A 28 18.18 5.87 -17.66
C LYS A 28 17.32 5.30 -18.77
N TRP A 29 16.13 5.84 -18.93
CA TRP A 29 15.21 5.40 -19.98
C TRP A 29 15.76 5.63 -21.40
N ASP A 30 16.73 6.54 -21.56
CA ASP A 30 17.45 6.82 -22.81
C ASP A 30 18.30 5.64 -23.31
N THR A 31 18.81 4.80 -22.42
CA THR A 31 19.71 3.70 -22.78
C THR A 31 19.01 2.52 -23.45
N ILE A 32 17.68 2.49 -23.45
CA ILE A 32 16.90 1.41 -24.05
C ILE A 32 16.79 1.65 -25.56
N PRO A 33 17.32 0.76 -26.42
CA PRO A 33 17.18 0.87 -27.86
C PRO A 33 15.74 0.53 -28.31
N ASN A 34 15.34 1.10 -29.46
CA ASN A 34 14.07 0.78 -30.14
C ASN A 34 12.82 0.86 -29.24
N LYS A 35 12.69 1.97 -28.52
CA LYS A 35 11.53 2.19 -27.63
C LYS A 35 10.25 2.28 -28.44
N ASN A 36 9.28 1.47 -28.06
CA ASN A 36 7.91 1.57 -28.50
C ASN A 36 6.97 1.58 -27.27
N GLN A 37 5.70 1.78 -27.51
CA GLN A 37 4.70 1.79 -26.43
C GLN A 37 4.63 0.44 -25.70
N GLN A 38 4.85 -0.65 -26.39
CA GLN A 38 4.89 -2.00 -25.82
C GLN A 38 6.10 -2.19 -24.87
N THR A 39 7.23 -1.52 -25.15
CA THR A 39 8.41 -1.58 -24.31
C THR A 39 8.11 -1.04 -22.90
N ALA A 40 7.41 0.07 -22.78
CA ALA A 40 7.03 0.63 -21.48
C ALA A 40 6.13 -0.32 -20.71
N THR A 41 5.11 -0.88 -21.35
CA THR A 41 4.20 -1.86 -20.73
C THR A 41 4.94 -3.11 -20.26
N TYR A 42 5.88 -3.61 -21.04
CA TYR A 42 6.68 -4.76 -20.67
C TYR A 42 7.56 -4.50 -19.44
N TYR A 43 8.21 -3.31 -19.40
CA TYR A 43 8.98 -2.91 -18.21
C TYR A 43 8.10 -2.70 -16.98
N GLU A 44 6.91 -2.16 -17.16
CA GLU A 44 5.95 -2.00 -16.07
C GLU A 44 5.54 -3.35 -15.47
N GLN A 45 5.22 -4.32 -16.32
CA GLN A 45 4.88 -5.68 -15.88
C GLN A 45 6.04 -6.35 -15.13
N ASP A 46 7.28 -6.25 -15.65
CA ASP A 46 8.48 -6.80 -14.99
C ASP A 46 8.71 -6.15 -13.60
N VAL A 47 8.52 -4.84 -13.48
CA VAL A 47 8.61 -4.12 -12.20
C VAL A 47 7.52 -4.56 -11.24
N ARG A 48 6.26 -4.65 -11.68
CA ARG A 48 5.13 -5.08 -10.87
C ARG A 48 5.27 -6.53 -10.41
N GLU A 49 5.78 -7.41 -11.26
CA GLU A 49 6.00 -8.80 -10.91
C GLU A 49 7.08 -8.95 -9.83
N LYS A 50 8.17 -8.20 -9.92
CA LYS A 50 9.29 -8.25 -8.98
C LYS A 50 9.03 -7.49 -7.68
N LEU A 51 8.29 -6.37 -7.75
CA LEU A 51 7.96 -5.52 -6.60
C LEU A 51 6.46 -5.57 -6.25
N ARG A 52 5.88 -6.77 -6.16
CA ARG A 52 4.45 -6.97 -5.82
C ARG A 52 4.01 -6.26 -4.54
N ILE A 53 4.94 -6.03 -3.62
CA ILE A 53 4.71 -5.33 -2.35
C ILE A 53 4.29 -3.87 -2.60
N LEU A 54 4.78 -3.26 -3.70
CA LEU A 54 4.50 -1.88 -4.09
C LEU A 54 3.61 -1.80 -5.34
N ASP A 55 2.68 -2.74 -5.51
CA ASP A 55 1.79 -2.79 -6.67
C ASP A 55 0.93 -1.53 -6.84
N TRP A 56 0.64 -0.86 -5.76
CA TRP A 56 -0.11 0.41 -5.71
C TRP A 56 0.72 1.64 -6.12
N ALA A 57 2.07 1.54 -6.14
CA ALA A 57 2.94 2.69 -6.39
C ALA A 57 2.94 3.09 -7.87
N PRO A 58 2.84 4.38 -8.22
CA PRO A 58 2.98 4.83 -9.59
C PRO A 58 4.41 4.64 -10.09
N ILE A 59 4.54 4.32 -11.38
CA ILE A 59 5.82 4.14 -12.06
C ILE A 59 6.05 5.32 -12.99
N VAL A 60 7.20 5.99 -12.85
CA VAL A 60 7.61 7.10 -13.71
C VAL A 60 8.92 6.74 -14.42
N TYR A 61 8.92 6.89 -15.73
CA TYR A 61 10.12 6.71 -16.55
C TYR A 61 10.84 8.04 -16.74
N SER A 62 12.13 8.08 -16.43
CA SER A 62 12.91 9.32 -16.50
C SER A 62 14.28 9.13 -17.12
N THR A 63 14.85 10.24 -17.57
CA THR A 63 16.26 10.34 -17.98
C THR A 63 16.86 11.53 -17.25
N ALA A 64 17.44 11.26 -16.09
CA ALA A 64 17.94 12.31 -15.19
C ALA A 64 19.01 13.19 -15.84
N ILE A 65 19.89 12.60 -16.65
CA ILE A 65 20.96 13.35 -17.34
C ILE A 65 20.40 14.40 -18.32
N ALA A 66 19.31 14.08 -19.01
CA ALA A 66 18.67 14.99 -19.95
C ALA A 66 17.53 15.81 -19.33
N GLY A 67 17.25 15.64 -18.04
CA GLY A 67 16.16 16.32 -17.34
C GLY A 67 14.74 15.86 -17.75
N HIS A 68 14.64 14.81 -18.57
CA HIS A 68 13.34 14.35 -19.05
C HIS A 68 12.50 13.71 -17.94
N SER A 69 11.26 14.15 -17.84
CA SER A 69 10.23 13.67 -16.90
C SER A 69 10.58 13.85 -15.40
N VAL A 70 11.49 14.75 -15.07
CA VAL A 70 11.81 15.08 -13.66
C VAL A 70 10.60 15.73 -13.00
N ASP A 71 9.94 16.65 -13.68
CA ASP A 71 8.72 17.34 -13.18
C ASP A 71 7.62 16.31 -12.87
N LYS A 72 7.45 15.30 -13.71
CA LYS A 72 6.47 14.22 -13.48
C LYS A 72 6.73 13.41 -12.21
N ILE A 73 8.00 13.30 -11.78
CA ILE A 73 8.34 12.63 -10.52
C ILE A 73 7.82 13.45 -9.34
N ILE A 74 7.99 14.77 -9.39
CA ILE A 74 7.52 15.69 -8.35
C ILE A 74 5.98 15.69 -8.29
N ASP A 75 5.34 15.76 -9.46
CA ASP A 75 3.89 15.70 -9.57
C ASP A 75 3.34 14.38 -9.00
N ALA A 76 3.90 13.25 -9.41
CA ALA A 76 3.52 11.93 -8.89
C ALA A 76 3.75 11.82 -7.37
N ALA A 77 4.85 12.34 -6.86
CA ALA A 77 5.13 12.36 -5.42
C ALA A 77 4.10 13.21 -4.65
N SER A 78 3.74 14.37 -5.20
CA SER A 78 2.71 15.24 -4.62
C SER A 78 1.33 14.58 -4.62
N GLU A 79 0.98 13.88 -5.69
CA GLU A 79 -0.30 13.16 -5.80
C GLU A 79 -0.38 12.00 -4.81
N VAL A 80 0.66 11.19 -4.72
CA VAL A 80 0.73 10.06 -3.77
C VAL A 80 0.67 10.55 -2.33
N GLU A 81 1.27 11.69 -2.00
CA GLU A 81 1.19 12.28 -0.66
C GLU A 81 -0.22 12.82 -0.36
N LYS A 82 -0.90 13.43 -1.33
CA LYS A 82 -2.30 13.85 -1.20
C LYS A 82 -3.21 12.64 -0.93
N GLU A 83 -3.06 11.56 -1.69
CA GLU A 83 -3.85 10.34 -1.47
C GLU A 83 -3.55 9.68 -0.13
N ARG A 84 -2.29 9.69 0.32
CA ARG A 84 -1.91 9.20 1.64
C ARG A 84 -2.56 9.97 2.78
N SER A 85 -2.64 11.29 2.65
CA SER A 85 -3.25 12.17 3.67
C SER A 85 -4.77 12.21 3.59
N ARG A 86 -5.37 11.62 2.54
CA ARG A 86 -6.81 11.58 2.32
C ARG A 86 -7.53 10.85 3.43
N ARG A 87 -8.54 11.50 4.00
CA ARG A 87 -9.44 10.88 4.96
C ARG A 87 -10.64 10.26 4.24
N LEU A 88 -10.81 8.98 4.46
CA LEU A 88 -12.00 8.28 4.02
C LEU A 88 -13.14 8.46 5.04
N GLY A 89 -14.35 8.67 4.54
CA GLY A 89 -15.54 8.64 5.38
C GLY A 89 -15.71 7.27 6.05
N THR A 90 -16.06 7.26 7.32
CA THR A 90 -16.23 6.02 8.10
C THR A 90 -17.26 5.07 7.49
N SER A 91 -18.28 5.59 6.81
CA SER A 91 -19.30 4.79 6.12
C SER A 91 -18.68 3.98 4.98
N ILE A 92 -17.94 4.63 4.09
CA ILE A 92 -17.24 3.97 2.95
C ILE A 92 -16.24 2.96 3.46
N LEU A 93 -15.44 3.34 4.47
CA LEU A 93 -14.44 2.46 5.06
C LEU A 93 -15.07 1.19 5.63
N ASN A 94 -16.17 1.32 6.38
CA ASN A 94 -16.86 0.17 6.95
C ASN A 94 -17.47 -0.72 5.87
N GLN A 95 -18.05 -0.14 4.82
CA GLN A 95 -18.59 -0.91 3.71
C GLN A 95 -17.50 -1.75 3.03
N VAL A 96 -16.39 -1.14 2.64
CA VAL A 96 -15.27 -1.84 1.97
C VAL A 96 -14.69 -2.96 2.84
N VAL A 97 -14.52 -2.70 4.15
CA VAL A 97 -13.98 -3.71 5.07
C VAL A 97 -14.96 -4.87 5.27
N LEU A 98 -16.27 -4.59 5.39
CA LEU A 98 -17.29 -5.64 5.52
C LEU A 98 -17.37 -6.49 4.24
N GLU A 99 -17.29 -5.90 3.07
CA GLU A 99 -17.22 -6.61 1.78
C GLU A 99 -15.96 -7.48 1.70
N ALA A 100 -14.80 -6.96 2.08
CA ALA A 100 -13.54 -7.72 2.10
C ALA A 100 -13.61 -8.92 3.07
N VAL A 101 -14.22 -8.73 4.26
CA VAL A 101 -14.42 -9.81 5.25
C VAL A 101 -15.45 -10.84 4.75
N ALA A 102 -16.45 -10.43 4.00
CA ALA A 102 -17.39 -11.35 3.38
C ALA A 102 -16.73 -12.20 2.31
N PHE A 103 -15.85 -11.60 1.49
CA PHE A 103 -15.11 -12.30 0.46
C PHE A 103 -14.03 -13.23 1.04
N LYS A 104 -13.24 -12.75 2.02
CA LYS A 104 -12.20 -13.54 2.69
C LYS A 104 -12.38 -13.47 4.21
N PRO A 105 -13.21 -14.35 4.78
CA PRO A 105 -13.45 -14.33 6.22
C PRO A 105 -12.21 -14.66 7.03
N PRO A 106 -12.04 -14.03 8.22
CA PRO A 106 -10.90 -14.26 9.09
C PRO A 106 -10.79 -15.74 9.51
N PRO A 107 -9.58 -16.22 9.79
CA PRO A 107 -9.34 -17.59 10.20
C PRO A 107 -10.11 -17.93 11.49
N ARG A 108 -10.47 -19.20 11.64
CA ARG A 108 -11.09 -19.71 12.87
C ARG A 108 -10.05 -19.82 13.98
N THR A 109 -10.44 -19.48 15.19
CA THR A 109 -9.62 -19.78 16.38
C THR A 109 -9.57 -21.28 16.64
N ARG A 110 -8.66 -21.73 17.53
CA ARG A 110 -8.61 -23.13 17.99
C ARG A 110 -9.94 -23.63 18.56
N ALA A 111 -10.77 -22.73 19.12
CA ALA A 111 -12.11 -23.02 19.63
C ALA A 111 -13.21 -22.99 18.55
N GLY A 112 -12.86 -22.95 17.25
CA GLY A 112 -13.79 -22.97 16.12
C GLY A 112 -14.55 -21.65 15.87
N LYS A 113 -14.38 -20.64 16.71
CA LYS A 113 -15.05 -19.33 16.57
C LYS A 113 -14.33 -18.45 15.57
N ARG A 114 -15.07 -17.67 14.74
CA ARG A 114 -14.54 -16.67 13.83
C ARG A 114 -14.62 -15.29 14.48
N GLY A 115 -13.57 -14.47 14.28
CA GLY A 115 -13.63 -13.06 14.63
C GLY A 115 -14.67 -12.34 13.77
N ARG A 116 -15.42 -11.40 14.35
CA ARG A 116 -16.32 -10.49 13.65
C ARG A 116 -15.75 -9.09 13.68
N VAL A 117 -15.74 -8.43 12.52
CA VAL A 117 -15.46 -7.00 12.41
C VAL A 117 -16.79 -6.27 12.50
N TYR A 118 -16.94 -5.40 13.49
CA TYR A 118 -18.16 -4.62 13.70
C TYR A 118 -18.02 -3.20 13.17
N TYR A 119 -16.86 -2.63 13.30
CA TYR A 119 -16.61 -1.25 12.98
C TYR A 119 -15.13 -1.01 12.65
N CYS A 120 -14.89 -0.15 11.68
CA CYS A 120 -13.57 0.33 11.29
C CYS A 120 -13.52 1.85 11.33
N THR A 121 -12.41 2.39 11.79
CA THR A 121 -12.13 3.81 11.74
C THR A 121 -10.70 4.05 11.28
N GLN A 122 -10.49 5.13 10.54
CA GLN A 122 -9.15 5.59 10.20
C GLN A 122 -8.59 6.32 11.41
N GLY A 123 -7.58 5.72 12.05
CA GLY A 123 -6.90 6.34 13.19
C GLY A 123 -6.16 7.62 12.80
N LYS A 124 -6.12 8.60 13.69
CA LYS A 124 -5.11 9.66 13.65
C LYS A 124 -3.80 9.02 14.11
N GLY A 125 -2.95 8.60 13.18
CA GLY A 125 -1.61 8.18 13.55
C GLY A 125 -0.88 9.34 14.19
N SER A 126 -0.50 9.20 15.45
CA SER A 126 0.57 9.97 16.04
C SER A 126 1.83 9.57 15.27
N SER A 127 2.40 10.50 14.49
CA SER A 127 3.51 10.29 13.57
C SER A 127 3.32 9.18 12.52
N ASP A 128 2.96 9.59 11.32
CA ASP A 128 3.24 8.93 10.03
C ASP A 128 2.52 7.63 9.63
N LYS A 129 1.66 7.06 10.43
CA LYS A 129 0.87 5.88 10.03
C LYS A 129 -0.61 6.23 9.96
N SER A 130 -1.09 6.61 8.78
CA SER A 130 -2.52 6.59 8.48
C SER A 130 -2.94 5.11 8.35
N GLY A 131 -3.14 4.46 9.49
CA GLY A 131 -3.56 3.08 9.55
C GLY A 131 -5.08 2.97 9.67
N VAL A 132 -5.67 2.03 8.97
CA VAL A 132 -7.05 1.59 9.23
C VAL A 132 -7.03 0.76 10.51
N SER A 133 -7.64 1.28 11.58
CA SER A 133 -7.82 0.54 12.82
C SER A 133 -9.14 -0.20 12.76
N ALA A 134 -9.11 -1.52 12.66
CA ALA A 134 -10.29 -2.36 12.75
C ALA A 134 -10.47 -2.82 14.20
N ILE A 135 -11.64 -2.56 14.77
CA ILE A 135 -12.00 -3.08 16.08
C ILE A 135 -12.48 -4.51 15.91
N TRP A 136 -11.62 -5.45 16.26
CA TRP A 136 -11.92 -6.87 16.31
C TRP A 136 -12.49 -7.21 17.68
N GLN A 137 -13.74 -7.58 17.76
CA GLN A 137 -14.29 -8.14 18.98
C GLN A 137 -14.22 -9.67 18.88
N HIS A 138 -13.21 -10.24 19.53
CA HIS A 138 -13.19 -11.64 19.90
C HIS A 138 -14.19 -11.81 21.06
N GLN A 139 -15.34 -12.33 20.78
CA GLN A 139 -16.22 -12.80 21.85
C GLN A 139 -15.59 -14.08 22.45
N ILE A 140 -14.54 -13.90 23.23
CA ILE A 140 -14.15 -14.86 24.22
C ILE A 140 -15.05 -14.55 25.42
N CYS A 141 -16.10 -15.36 25.59
CA CYS A 141 -16.76 -15.47 26.90
C CYS A 141 -15.74 -16.00 27.90
N THR A 142 -14.97 -15.14 28.48
CA THR A 142 -14.35 -15.33 29.78
C THR A 142 -14.71 -14.08 30.56
N ASN A 143 -15.52 -14.27 31.59
CA ASN A 143 -15.72 -13.32 32.67
C ASN A 143 -14.36 -12.77 33.10
N ARG A 144 -14.00 -11.59 32.62
CA ARG A 144 -13.06 -10.69 33.27
C ARG A 144 -13.46 -9.27 32.91
N THR A 145 -13.98 -8.61 33.93
CA THR A 145 -14.23 -7.21 34.11
C THR A 145 -13.33 -6.30 33.25
N ASN A 146 -14.01 -5.53 32.46
CA ASN A 146 -13.58 -4.35 31.76
C ASN A 146 -12.75 -3.43 32.66
N LYS A 147 -11.46 -3.30 32.45
CA LYS A 147 -10.56 -2.43 33.22
C LYS A 147 -9.86 -1.36 32.38
N TYR A 148 -10.39 -1.05 31.19
CA TYR A 148 -9.91 0.07 30.36
C TYR A 148 -11.10 0.84 29.73
N ALA A 149 -11.91 1.40 30.63
CA ALA A 149 -12.82 2.50 30.31
C ALA A 149 -12.61 3.55 31.39
N GLN A 150 -11.60 4.36 31.24
CA GLN A 150 -11.47 5.73 31.73
C GLN A 150 -10.56 6.51 30.78
#